data_4fb618a61fa980f6cbc5fa1ae30b295f
#
_entry.id   4fb618a61fa980f6cbc5fa1ae30b295f
#
_cell.length_a   1.000
_cell.length_b   1.000
_cell.length_c   1.000
_cell.angle_alpha   90.00
_cell.angle_beta   90.00
_cell.angle_gamma   90.00
#
_symmetry.space_group_name_H-M   'P 1'
#
loop_
_entity.id
_entity.type
_entity.pdbx_description
1 polymer ?
#
loop_
_entity_poly.entity_id
_entity_poly.type
_entity_poly.pdbx_seq_one_letter_code
_entity_poly.pdbx_strand_id
1 'polypeptide(L)'
;RIHSLNSMGHNWWTSCVCQGGILALSLQNELPEVKEWVEQLHESLPEWFDFAGDVLQQKAKSFDEAGGMYESLNYANFGIQEALLFRIAWINTHPGQNPGDIPQLAKLPSYFSQVCYPRTGMLHSLNFGDSHKNVSAESSMMLLYALGMKDPTILWYISQVEQGQHRDGYFLNRPMGFLYTPDLSKAPAVPQLPTSQLFA
;
A
#
# COMPACT_ATOMS: atom_id res chain seq x y z
N ARG A 1 16.00 -3.81 17.45
CA ARG A 1 15.19 -3.42 16.30
C ARG A 1 15.06 -4.59 15.34
N ILE A 2 13.89 -4.86 14.83
CA ILE A 2 13.60 -5.92 13.86
C ILE A 2 13.94 -5.51 12.41
N HIS A 3 14.34 -4.26 12.19
CA HIS A 3 14.79 -3.76 10.90
C HIS A 3 16.07 -2.96 11.06
N SER A 4 16.78 -2.76 9.98
CA SER A 4 17.88 -1.81 9.93
C SER A 4 17.58 -0.69 8.92
N LEU A 5 18.07 0.51 9.17
CA LEU A 5 17.93 1.62 8.23
C LEU A 5 18.52 1.30 6.86
N ASN A 6 19.51 0.40 6.79
CA ASN A 6 20.12 -0.06 5.54
C ASN A 6 19.15 -0.85 4.64
N SER A 7 18.10 -1.44 5.23
CA SER A 7 17.07 -2.19 4.49
C SER A 7 15.83 -1.37 4.21
N MET A 8 15.66 -0.24 4.91
CA MET A 8 14.53 0.65 4.75
C MET A 8 14.61 1.41 3.42
N GLY A 9 13.50 1.88 2.92
CA GLY A 9 13.44 2.66 1.70
C GLY A 9 13.09 1.85 0.44
N HIS A 10 12.80 0.56 0.55
CA HIS A 10 12.35 -0.26 -0.58
C HIS A 10 11.27 -1.27 -0.18
N ASN A 11 10.59 -1.87 -1.16
CA ASN A 11 9.44 -2.76 -0.96
C ASN A 11 9.76 -4.03 -0.16
N TRP A 12 10.98 -4.57 -0.26
CA TRP A 12 11.38 -5.78 0.46
C TRP A 12 11.36 -5.62 1.98
N TRP A 13 11.57 -4.40 2.47
CA TRP A 13 11.49 -4.16 3.91
C TRP A 13 10.10 -4.50 4.43
N THR A 14 9.04 -3.92 3.84
CA THR A 14 7.66 -4.20 4.26
C THR A 14 7.25 -5.63 3.96
N SER A 15 7.65 -6.19 2.81
CA SER A 15 7.34 -7.57 2.47
C SER A 15 7.86 -8.56 3.52
N CYS A 16 9.13 -8.46 3.89
CA CYS A 16 9.71 -9.39 4.87
C CYS A 16 9.23 -9.11 6.29
N VAL A 17 9.24 -7.84 6.70
CA VAL A 17 9.01 -7.45 8.09
C VAL A 17 7.52 -7.48 8.45
N CYS A 18 6.64 -6.98 7.57
CA CYS A 18 5.21 -6.97 7.84
C CYS A 18 4.58 -8.37 7.78
N GLN A 19 5.01 -9.23 6.85
CA GLN A 19 4.56 -10.62 6.84
C GLN A 19 5.01 -11.37 8.11
N GLY A 20 6.26 -11.17 8.54
CA GLY A 20 6.75 -11.66 9.83
C GLY A 20 5.93 -11.13 11.01
N GLY A 21 5.54 -9.86 10.96
CA GLY A 21 4.68 -9.22 11.96
C GLY A 21 3.27 -9.81 12.03
N ILE A 22 2.66 -10.13 10.89
CA ILE A 22 1.35 -10.80 10.85
C ILE A 22 1.44 -12.20 11.47
N LEU A 23 2.52 -12.94 11.18
CA LEU A 23 2.77 -14.23 11.84
C LEU A 23 2.95 -14.05 13.35
N ALA A 24 3.74 -13.07 13.79
CA ALA A 24 3.94 -12.77 15.21
C ALA A 24 2.62 -12.40 15.90
N LEU A 25 1.76 -11.59 15.29
CA LEU A 25 0.42 -11.29 15.80
C LEU A 25 -0.42 -12.57 16.01
N SER A 26 -0.33 -13.53 15.11
CA SER A 26 -1.08 -14.79 15.23
C SER A 26 -0.56 -15.70 16.36
N LEU A 27 0.68 -15.52 16.78
CA LEU A 27 1.35 -16.36 17.81
C LEU A 27 1.49 -15.66 19.16
N GLN A 28 1.05 -14.42 19.32
CA GLN A 28 1.32 -13.60 20.51
C GLN A 28 0.69 -14.15 21.81
N ASN A 29 -0.30 -15.03 21.71
CA ASN A 29 -0.90 -15.69 22.89
C ASN A 29 -0.13 -16.94 23.33
N GLU A 30 0.54 -17.61 22.38
CA GLU A 30 1.35 -18.82 22.60
C GLU A 30 2.81 -18.49 22.90
N LEU A 31 3.33 -17.41 22.33
CA LEU A 31 4.73 -16.97 22.43
C LEU A 31 4.78 -15.52 22.91
N PRO A 32 4.81 -15.29 24.22
CA PRO A 32 4.77 -13.92 24.77
C PRO A 32 5.90 -12.99 24.27
N GLU A 33 7.06 -13.55 23.94
CA GLU A 33 8.21 -12.79 23.43
C GLU A 33 7.97 -12.10 22.08
N VAL A 34 7.03 -12.63 21.28
CA VAL A 34 6.74 -11.99 19.98
C VAL A 34 5.95 -10.68 20.13
N LYS A 35 5.37 -10.40 21.28
CA LYS A 35 4.67 -9.12 21.54
C LYS A 35 5.60 -7.92 21.38
N GLU A 36 6.81 -8.04 21.90
CA GLU A 36 7.80 -6.98 21.73
C GLU A 36 8.16 -6.75 20.26
N TRP A 37 8.24 -7.81 19.45
CA TRP A 37 8.51 -7.68 18.01
C TRP A 37 7.36 -6.99 17.28
N VAL A 38 6.12 -7.31 17.64
CA VAL A 38 4.91 -6.67 17.08
C VAL A 38 4.91 -5.18 17.36
N GLU A 39 5.18 -4.78 18.62
CA GLU A 39 5.24 -3.37 19.00
C GLU A 39 6.39 -2.63 18.28
N GLN A 40 7.58 -3.22 18.23
CA GLN A 40 8.72 -2.63 17.51
C GLN A 40 8.41 -2.46 16.02
N LEU A 41 7.70 -3.40 15.39
CA LEU A 41 7.29 -3.26 14.00
C LEU A 41 6.23 -2.18 13.84
N HIS A 42 5.24 -2.16 14.72
CA HIS A 42 4.19 -1.14 14.71
C HIS A 42 4.77 0.28 14.80
N GLU A 43 5.71 0.50 15.71
CA GLU A 43 6.43 1.77 15.86
C GLU A 43 7.32 2.12 14.66
N SER A 44 7.85 1.11 13.97
CA SER A 44 8.77 1.31 12.84
C SER A 44 8.07 1.51 11.50
N LEU A 45 6.81 1.12 11.39
CA LEU A 45 6.07 1.21 10.13
C LEU A 45 5.93 2.65 9.61
N PRO A 46 5.61 3.68 10.44
CA PRO A 46 5.64 5.07 10.00
C PRO A 46 7.03 5.50 9.49
N GLU A 47 8.12 5.02 10.11
CA GLU A 47 9.48 5.35 9.66
C GLU A 47 9.74 4.92 8.22
N TRP A 48 9.16 3.80 7.76
CA TRP A 48 9.30 3.37 6.38
C TRP A 48 8.65 4.36 5.40
N PHE A 49 7.48 4.90 5.75
CA PHE A 49 6.80 5.90 4.94
C PHE A 49 7.53 7.25 4.95
N ASP A 50 8.17 7.59 6.04
CA ASP A 50 8.91 8.87 6.24
C ASP A 50 10.39 8.78 5.90
N PHE A 51 10.89 7.62 5.47
CA PHE A 51 12.31 7.42 5.21
C PHE A 51 12.80 8.41 4.15
N ALA A 52 13.69 9.32 4.56
CA ALA A 52 14.18 10.41 3.72
C ALA A 52 15.31 9.99 2.76
N GLY A 53 15.71 8.72 2.77
CA GLY A 53 16.85 8.23 2.02
C GLY A 53 18.18 8.38 2.78
N ASP A 54 19.22 7.78 2.24
CA ASP A 54 20.59 7.88 2.75
C ASP A 54 21.55 8.06 1.58
N VAL A 55 22.06 9.27 1.40
CA VAL A 55 22.97 9.63 0.30
C VAL A 55 24.29 8.87 0.41
N LEU A 56 24.80 8.66 1.63
CA LEU A 56 26.08 7.96 1.85
C LEU A 56 26.00 6.48 1.48
N GLN A 57 24.81 5.89 1.61
CA GLN A 57 24.54 4.49 1.27
C GLN A 57 23.80 4.34 -0.06
N GLN A 58 23.58 5.42 -0.78
CA GLN A 58 22.83 5.44 -2.04
C GLN A 58 21.41 4.87 -1.90
N LYS A 59 20.76 5.15 -0.77
CA LYS A 59 19.38 4.75 -0.51
C LYS A 59 18.44 5.90 -0.87
N ALA A 60 17.47 5.62 -1.73
CA ALA A 60 16.43 6.58 -2.04
C ALA A 60 15.43 6.75 -0.88
N LYS A 61 14.78 7.90 -0.82
CA LYS A 61 13.61 8.06 0.06
C LYS A 61 12.47 7.12 -0.38
N SER A 62 11.65 6.66 0.55
CA SER A 62 10.54 5.74 0.22
C SER A 62 9.47 6.46 -0.60
N PHE A 63 9.05 7.64 -0.14
CA PHE A 63 7.99 8.42 -0.77
C PHE A 63 8.39 9.89 -0.92
N ASP A 64 7.92 10.52 -1.98
CA ASP A 64 8.00 11.97 -2.12
C ASP A 64 6.85 12.69 -1.40
N GLU A 65 6.83 14.02 -1.45
CA GLU A 65 5.80 14.84 -0.83
C GLU A 65 4.41 14.67 -1.45
N ALA A 66 4.33 14.19 -2.67
CA ALA A 66 3.09 13.92 -3.39
C ALA A 66 2.59 12.48 -3.23
N GLY A 67 3.33 11.63 -2.53
CA GLY A 67 3.01 10.22 -2.31
C GLY A 67 3.56 9.28 -3.37
N GLY A 68 4.37 9.79 -4.30
CA GLY A 68 5.06 8.97 -5.30
C GLY A 68 6.16 8.13 -4.66
N MET A 69 6.19 6.83 -4.97
CA MET A 69 7.26 5.95 -4.55
C MET A 69 8.34 5.89 -5.64
N TYR A 70 9.61 5.95 -5.27
CA TYR A 70 10.73 5.93 -6.22
C TYR A 70 10.82 4.62 -7.02
N GLU A 71 10.29 3.53 -6.47
CA GLU A 71 10.06 2.29 -7.22
C GLU A 71 8.78 2.41 -8.05
N SER A 72 8.64 1.59 -9.07
CA SER A 72 7.47 1.59 -9.94
C SER A 72 6.17 1.27 -9.21
N LEU A 73 5.02 1.51 -9.88
CA LEU A 73 3.69 1.16 -9.35
C LEU A 73 3.62 -0.29 -8.85
N ASN A 74 4.26 -1.23 -9.54
CA ASN A 74 4.30 -2.64 -9.16
C ASN A 74 4.88 -2.82 -7.76
N TYR A 75 6.08 -2.30 -7.54
CA TYR A 75 6.76 -2.44 -6.25
C TYR A 75 6.15 -1.56 -5.16
N ALA A 76 5.63 -0.39 -5.54
CA ALA A 76 4.86 0.45 -4.63
C ALA A 76 3.62 -0.30 -4.09
N ASN A 77 2.80 -0.86 -4.99
CA ASN A 77 1.63 -1.65 -4.59
C ASN A 77 2.02 -2.85 -3.72
N PHE A 78 3.07 -3.57 -4.09
CA PHE A 78 3.55 -4.72 -3.34
C PHE A 78 3.96 -4.35 -1.91
N GLY A 79 4.80 -3.34 -1.75
CA GLY A 79 5.27 -2.92 -0.41
C GLY A 79 4.17 -2.31 0.45
N ILE A 80 3.32 -1.46 -0.14
CA ILE A 80 2.22 -0.80 0.56
C ILE A 80 1.15 -1.82 0.98
N GLN A 81 0.81 -2.77 0.13
CA GLN A 81 -0.13 -3.84 0.45
C GLN A 81 0.27 -4.58 1.72
N GLU A 82 1.52 -5.00 1.84
CA GLU A 82 2.01 -5.72 3.02
C GLU A 82 1.97 -4.86 4.29
N ALA A 83 2.35 -3.58 4.18
CA ALA A 83 2.26 -2.62 5.26
C ALA A 83 0.82 -2.42 5.75
N LEU A 84 -0.14 -2.27 4.83
CA LEU A 84 -1.55 -2.07 5.16
C LEU A 84 -2.20 -3.34 5.74
N LEU A 85 -1.84 -4.53 5.26
CA LEU A 85 -2.30 -5.79 5.83
C LEU A 85 -1.85 -5.95 7.28
N PHE A 86 -0.58 -5.68 7.58
CA PHE A 86 -0.08 -5.69 8.94
C PHE A 86 -0.83 -4.67 9.81
N ARG A 87 -1.02 -3.44 9.32
CA ARG A 87 -1.74 -2.39 10.04
C ARG A 87 -3.18 -2.79 10.37
N ILE A 88 -3.91 -3.38 9.42
CA ILE A 88 -5.26 -3.90 9.65
C ILE A 88 -5.26 -5.03 10.69
N ALA A 89 -4.32 -5.96 10.59
CA ALA A 89 -4.18 -7.05 11.55
C ALA A 89 -3.89 -6.51 12.96
N TRP A 90 -3.00 -5.54 13.07
CA TRP A 90 -2.67 -4.90 14.34
C TRP A 90 -3.90 -4.20 14.96
N ILE A 91 -4.65 -3.39 14.19
CA ILE A 91 -5.89 -2.72 14.64
C ILE A 91 -6.90 -3.74 15.17
N ASN A 92 -7.08 -4.86 14.46
CA ASN A 92 -8.04 -5.90 14.83
C ASN A 92 -7.65 -6.64 16.11
N THR A 93 -6.35 -6.76 16.39
CA THR A 93 -5.84 -7.43 17.59
C THR A 93 -5.64 -6.50 18.79
N HIS A 94 -5.69 -5.17 18.56
CA HIS A 94 -5.53 -4.13 19.57
C HIS A 94 -6.72 -3.15 19.59
N PRO A 95 -7.95 -3.63 19.87
CA PRO A 95 -9.15 -2.80 19.78
C PRO A 95 -9.08 -1.61 20.75
N GLY A 96 -9.38 -0.42 20.24
CA GLY A 96 -9.37 0.83 21.01
C GLY A 96 -8.00 1.49 21.17
N GLN A 97 -6.93 0.87 20.71
CA GLN A 97 -5.63 1.52 20.65
C GLN A 97 -5.50 2.40 19.40
N ASN A 98 -4.77 3.50 19.53
CA ASN A 98 -4.47 4.39 18.40
C ASN A 98 -3.37 3.76 17.53
N PRO A 99 -3.64 3.46 16.24
CA PRO A 99 -2.62 2.87 15.36
C PRO A 99 -1.56 3.89 14.88
N GLY A 100 -1.54 5.09 15.41
CA GLY A 100 -0.69 6.18 14.92
C GLY A 100 -1.17 6.75 13.58
N ASP A 101 -0.61 7.88 13.19
CA ASP A 101 -0.91 8.53 11.90
C ASP A 101 0.22 8.26 10.89
N ILE A 102 -0.16 8.06 9.64
CA ILE A 102 0.75 7.93 8.50
C ILE A 102 0.21 8.84 7.38
N PRO A 103 0.61 10.12 7.37
CA PRO A 103 0.04 11.13 6.45
C PRO A 103 0.21 10.78 4.97
N GLN A 104 1.24 10.03 4.60
CA GLN A 104 1.51 9.61 3.23
C GLN A 104 0.37 8.75 2.66
N LEU A 105 -0.36 7.99 3.49
CA LEU A 105 -1.46 7.16 3.02
C LEU A 105 -2.55 7.98 2.32
N ALA A 106 -2.81 9.20 2.78
CA ALA A 106 -3.81 10.09 2.16
C ALA A 106 -3.47 10.52 0.72
N LYS A 107 -2.22 10.40 0.32
CA LYS A 107 -1.73 10.81 -1.01
C LYS A 107 -1.70 9.66 -2.02
N LEU A 108 -1.70 8.43 -1.56
CA LEU A 108 -1.58 7.23 -2.39
C LEU A 108 -2.70 7.10 -3.45
N PRO A 109 -3.98 7.40 -3.17
CA PRO A 109 -5.03 7.31 -4.20
C PRO A 109 -4.75 8.21 -5.41
N SER A 110 -4.26 9.42 -5.17
CA SER A 110 -3.86 10.34 -6.24
C SER A 110 -2.67 9.79 -7.03
N TYR A 111 -1.61 9.36 -6.34
CA TYR A 111 -0.42 8.79 -6.98
C TYR A 111 -0.79 7.60 -7.86
N PHE A 112 -1.44 6.58 -7.32
CA PHE A 112 -1.80 5.38 -8.09
C PHE A 112 -2.68 5.68 -9.30
N SER A 113 -3.59 6.65 -9.17
CA SER A 113 -4.48 7.00 -10.27
C SER A 113 -3.78 7.80 -11.37
N GLN A 114 -2.80 8.64 -11.04
CA GLN A 114 -2.10 9.47 -12.01
C GLN A 114 -0.97 8.76 -12.75
N VAL A 115 -0.40 7.69 -12.16
CA VAL A 115 0.59 6.85 -12.85
C VAL A 115 -0.05 5.76 -13.71
N CYS A 116 -1.38 5.80 -13.89
CA CYS A 116 -2.13 4.89 -14.73
C CYS A 116 -2.85 5.64 -15.86
N TYR A 117 -3.12 4.94 -16.93
CA TYR A 117 -3.89 5.47 -18.07
C TYR A 117 -4.82 4.40 -18.65
N PRO A 118 -6.04 4.76 -19.07
CA PRO A 118 -6.97 3.83 -19.69
C PRO A 118 -6.55 3.54 -21.15
N ARG A 119 -6.53 2.29 -21.53
CA ARG A 119 -6.32 1.86 -22.91
C ARG A 119 -7.07 0.57 -23.17
N THR A 120 -7.85 0.53 -24.25
CA THR A 120 -8.59 -0.66 -24.69
C THR A 120 -9.49 -1.29 -23.61
N GLY A 121 -10.13 -0.45 -22.79
CA GLY A 121 -11.01 -0.90 -21.71
C GLY A 121 -10.27 -1.45 -20.49
N MET A 122 -8.96 -1.21 -20.38
CA MET A 122 -8.12 -1.62 -19.24
C MET A 122 -7.33 -0.43 -18.71
N LEU A 123 -7.03 -0.47 -17.43
CA LEU A 123 -6.11 0.46 -16.80
C LEU A 123 -4.68 -0.06 -16.95
N HIS A 124 -3.80 0.75 -17.55
CA HIS A 124 -2.38 0.44 -17.69
C HIS A 124 -1.55 1.36 -16.82
N SER A 125 -0.49 0.85 -16.21
CA SER A 125 0.47 1.66 -15.49
C SER A 125 1.55 2.23 -16.41
N LEU A 126 2.09 3.38 -16.02
CA LEU A 126 3.37 3.86 -16.56
C LEU A 126 4.45 2.83 -16.21
N ASN A 127 5.18 2.42 -17.24
CA ASN A 127 6.18 1.38 -17.11
C ASN A 127 7.58 1.99 -16.98
N PHE A 128 8.13 1.96 -15.76
CA PHE A 128 9.51 2.36 -15.48
C PHE A 128 10.14 1.39 -14.46
N GLY A 129 11.46 1.32 -14.44
CA GLY A 129 12.16 0.33 -13.63
C GLY A 129 11.81 -1.11 -14.01
N ASP A 130 11.71 -1.97 -13.06
CA ASP A 130 11.38 -3.41 -13.22
C ASP A 130 9.87 -3.68 -13.31
N SER A 131 9.07 -2.68 -13.65
CA SER A 131 7.62 -2.80 -13.75
C SER A 131 7.18 -3.25 -15.15
N HIS A 132 5.88 -3.52 -15.28
CA HIS A 132 5.23 -3.80 -16.55
C HIS A 132 3.85 -3.12 -16.62
N LYS A 133 3.38 -2.90 -17.85
CA LYS A 133 2.20 -2.07 -18.13
C LYS A 133 0.86 -2.59 -17.60
N ASN A 134 0.79 -3.86 -17.21
CA ASN A 134 -0.46 -4.51 -16.78
C ASN A 134 -0.57 -4.61 -15.26
N VAL A 135 0.12 -3.76 -14.54
CA VAL A 135 0.07 -3.71 -13.08
C VAL A 135 -0.98 -2.71 -12.63
N SER A 136 -1.66 -3.04 -11.57
CA SER A 136 -2.59 -2.15 -10.89
C SER A 136 -2.31 -2.13 -9.38
N ALA A 137 -2.81 -1.12 -8.69
CA ALA A 137 -2.68 -0.96 -7.24
C ALA A 137 -4.00 -1.27 -6.51
N GLU A 138 -4.85 -2.14 -7.08
CA GLU A 138 -6.17 -2.44 -6.53
C GLU A 138 -6.10 -2.96 -5.10
N SER A 139 -5.13 -3.79 -4.76
CA SER A 139 -4.98 -4.32 -3.41
C SER A 139 -4.71 -3.22 -2.38
N SER A 140 -3.77 -2.33 -2.66
CA SER A 140 -3.50 -1.18 -1.79
C SER A 140 -4.72 -0.26 -1.67
N MET A 141 -5.42 0.00 -2.78
CA MET A 141 -6.64 0.82 -2.80
C MET A 141 -7.77 0.21 -1.95
N MET A 142 -8.00 -1.10 -2.07
CA MET A 142 -9.00 -1.81 -1.25
C MET A 142 -8.66 -1.75 0.23
N LEU A 143 -7.40 -1.94 0.60
CA LEU A 143 -6.94 -1.90 1.98
C LEU A 143 -7.00 -0.49 2.57
N LEU A 144 -6.68 0.56 1.80
CA LEU A 144 -6.89 1.95 2.20
C LEU A 144 -8.36 2.23 2.50
N TYR A 145 -9.25 1.74 1.65
CA TYR A 145 -10.70 1.88 1.88
C TYR A 145 -11.16 1.14 3.13
N ALA A 146 -10.63 -0.06 3.37
CA ALA A 146 -10.92 -0.86 4.57
C ALA A 146 -10.42 -0.17 5.86
N LEU A 147 -9.31 0.57 5.79
CA LEU A 147 -8.79 1.40 6.87
C LEU A 147 -9.60 2.69 7.11
N GLY A 148 -10.69 2.90 6.37
CA GLY A 148 -11.60 4.03 6.57
C GLY A 148 -11.37 5.22 5.64
N MET A 149 -10.42 5.15 4.70
CA MET A 149 -10.21 6.22 3.72
C MET A 149 -11.34 6.20 2.68
N LYS A 150 -12.25 7.16 2.78
CA LYS A 150 -13.45 7.24 1.92
C LYS A 150 -13.27 8.19 0.73
N ASP A 151 -12.07 8.17 0.13
CA ASP A 151 -11.80 8.95 -1.09
C ASP A 151 -12.53 8.31 -2.29
N PRO A 152 -13.38 9.06 -3.01
CA PRO A 152 -14.07 8.58 -4.20
C PRO A 152 -13.14 8.07 -5.31
N THR A 153 -11.91 8.57 -5.37
CA THR A 153 -10.88 8.14 -6.32
C THR A 153 -10.54 6.66 -6.14
N ILE A 154 -10.58 6.16 -4.91
CA ILE A 154 -10.36 4.72 -4.61
C ILE A 154 -11.44 3.87 -5.30
N LEU A 155 -12.72 4.22 -5.13
CA LEU A 155 -13.82 3.47 -5.74
C LEU A 155 -13.76 3.52 -7.26
N TRP A 156 -13.46 4.69 -7.82
CA TRP A 156 -13.25 4.83 -9.27
C TRP A 156 -12.13 3.92 -9.75
N TYR A 157 -10.96 3.96 -9.09
CA TYR A 157 -9.80 3.16 -9.49
C TYR A 157 -10.11 1.67 -9.51
N ILE A 158 -10.68 1.14 -8.42
CA ILE A 158 -11.04 -0.28 -8.31
C ILE A 158 -12.06 -0.66 -9.39
N SER A 159 -13.05 0.19 -9.67
CA SER A 159 -14.04 -0.07 -10.72
C SER A 159 -13.44 -0.17 -12.12
N GLN A 160 -12.38 0.62 -12.41
CA GLN A 160 -11.68 0.54 -13.70
C GLN A 160 -10.88 -0.75 -13.84
N VAL A 161 -10.28 -1.23 -12.76
CA VAL A 161 -9.55 -2.50 -12.73
C VAL A 161 -10.50 -3.68 -12.90
N GLU A 162 -11.63 -3.69 -12.21
CA GLU A 162 -12.62 -4.76 -12.29
C GLU A 162 -13.20 -4.89 -13.70
N GLN A 163 -13.56 -3.76 -14.33
CA GLN A 163 -14.07 -3.74 -15.70
C GLN A 163 -13.05 -4.20 -16.73
N GLY A 164 -11.77 -3.91 -16.48
CA GLY A 164 -10.67 -4.21 -17.39
C GLY A 164 -10.21 -5.66 -17.39
N GLN A 165 -10.78 -6.56 -16.61
CA GLN A 165 -10.38 -7.96 -16.50
C GLN A 165 -8.86 -8.14 -16.28
N HIS A 166 -8.27 -7.36 -15.40
CA HIS A 166 -6.87 -7.55 -15.00
C HIS A 166 -6.71 -8.95 -14.39
N ARG A 167 -6.19 -9.89 -15.18
CA ARG A 167 -6.00 -11.29 -14.80
C ARG A 167 -5.00 -11.46 -13.64
N ASP A 168 -4.14 -10.48 -13.48
CA ASP A 168 -3.09 -10.46 -12.45
C ASP A 168 -3.55 -9.79 -11.15
N GLY A 169 -4.83 -9.46 -11.02
CA GLY A 169 -5.41 -8.96 -9.77
C GLY A 169 -5.16 -9.95 -8.64
N TYR A 170 -4.04 -9.75 -7.96
CA TYR A 170 -3.63 -10.59 -6.83
C TYR A 170 -4.72 -10.66 -5.76
N PHE A 171 -5.57 -9.63 -5.71
CA PHE A 171 -6.62 -9.49 -4.74
C PHE A 171 -8.01 -9.88 -5.26
N LEU A 172 -8.43 -9.38 -6.44
CA LEU A 172 -9.80 -9.51 -6.94
C LEU A 172 -10.29 -10.95 -7.08
N ASN A 173 -9.40 -11.86 -7.46
CA ASN A 173 -9.73 -13.28 -7.67
C ASN A 173 -9.28 -14.17 -6.50
N ARG A 174 -9.08 -13.60 -5.29
CA ARG A 174 -8.58 -14.33 -4.12
C ARG A 174 -9.45 -14.03 -2.90
N PRO A 175 -9.33 -14.83 -1.82
CA PRO A 175 -10.10 -14.59 -0.59
C PRO A 175 -9.98 -13.17 -0.04
N MET A 176 -8.82 -12.53 -0.20
CA MET A 176 -8.61 -11.15 0.23
C MET A 176 -9.45 -10.14 -0.57
N GLY A 177 -9.64 -10.35 -1.87
CA GLY A 177 -10.56 -9.55 -2.69
C GLY A 177 -12.00 -9.67 -2.19
N PHE A 178 -12.44 -10.87 -1.87
CA PHE A 178 -13.77 -11.07 -1.28
C PHE A 178 -13.96 -10.31 0.04
N LEU A 179 -12.91 -10.26 0.88
CA LEU A 179 -12.97 -9.58 2.18
C LEU A 179 -12.93 -8.05 2.07
N TYR A 180 -12.19 -7.50 1.11
CA TYR A 180 -11.83 -6.10 1.08
C TYR A 180 -12.40 -5.30 -0.11
N THR A 181 -13.07 -5.95 -1.06
CA THR A 181 -13.71 -5.22 -2.17
C THR A 181 -14.86 -4.36 -1.63
N PRO A 182 -14.82 -3.02 -1.83
CA PRO A 182 -15.88 -2.14 -1.39
C PRO A 182 -17.12 -2.26 -2.29
N ASP A 183 -18.22 -1.66 -1.86
CA ASP A 183 -19.41 -1.48 -2.72
C ASP A 183 -19.10 -0.49 -3.86
N LEU A 184 -18.88 -1.02 -5.05
CA LEU A 184 -18.54 -0.25 -6.25
C LEU A 184 -19.75 0.43 -6.91
N SER A 185 -20.98 0.18 -6.46
CA SER A 185 -22.17 0.86 -6.98
C SER A 185 -22.11 2.39 -6.76
N LYS A 186 -21.28 2.84 -5.84
CA LYS A 186 -21.04 4.26 -5.50
C LYS A 186 -19.82 4.86 -6.19
N ALA A 187 -19.14 4.11 -7.07
CA ALA A 187 -17.98 4.62 -7.78
C ALA A 187 -18.35 5.80 -8.70
N PRO A 188 -17.62 6.92 -8.66
CA PRO A 188 -17.87 8.03 -9.57
C PRO A 188 -17.47 7.66 -11.00
N ALA A 189 -18.11 8.29 -11.99
CA ALA A 189 -17.77 8.08 -13.40
C ALA A 189 -16.38 8.64 -13.76
N VAL A 190 -15.94 9.68 -13.05
CA VAL A 190 -14.66 10.36 -13.27
C VAL A 190 -13.98 10.60 -11.92
N PRO A 191 -12.66 10.37 -11.82
CA PRO A 191 -11.93 10.61 -10.58
C PRO A 191 -11.77 12.12 -10.31
N GLN A 192 -11.68 12.47 -9.05
CA GLN A 192 -11.32 13.84 -8.63
C GLN A 192 -9.79 13.92 -8.49
N LEU A 193 -9.12 14.18 -9.60
CA LEU A 193 -7.65 14.29 -9.63
C LEU A 193 -7.23 15.71 -10.04
N PRO A 194 -6.08 16.19 -9.57
CA PRO A 194 -5.47 17.39 -10.11
C PRO A 194 -5.14 17.20 -11.60
N THR A 195 -5.20 18.28 -12.37
CA THR A 195 -4.93 18.24 -13.83
C THR A 195 -3.48 17.91 -14.15
N SER A 196 -2.56 18.17 -13.22
CA SER A 196 -1.16 17.79 -13.30
C SER A 196 -0.57 17.67 -11.91
N GLN A 197 0.36 16.74 -11.73
CA GLN A 197 1.12 16.54 -10.50
C GLN A 197 2.52 16.07 -10.84
N LEU A 198 3.52 16.60 -10.13
CA LEU A 198 4.90 16.14 -10.20
C LEU A 198 5.13 15.12 -9.06
N PHE A 199 5.68 13.98 -9.41
CA PHE A 199 6.25 12.99 -8.49
C PHE A 199 7.76 13.04 -8.66
N ALA A 200 8.51 13.21 -7.56
CA ALA A 200 9.95 13.43 -7.58
C ALA A 200 10.76 12.20 -7.18
#